data_6c0539b637070af0ff17da69ecd0e008
#
_entry.id   6c0539b637070af0ff17da69ecd0e008
#
_cell.length_a   1.000
_cell.length_b   1.000
_cell.length_c   1.000
_cell.angle_alpha   90.00
_cell.angle_beta   90.00
_cell.angle_gamma   90.00
#
_symmetry.space_group_name_H-M   'P 1'
#
loop_
_entity.id
_entity.type
_entity.pdbx_description
1 polymer ?
#
loop_
_entity_poly.entity_id
_entity_poly.type
_entity_poly.pdbx_seq_one_letter_code
_entity_poly.pdbx_strand_id
1 'polypeptide(L)'
;KKGRLIFGLKSDSALVPFNEYWRTGANFSTDFSVNKDINFGGKELKSGKYWLYTIPNPSSWKVFLNEEHGSFGFFEPDKTKDVLEIEVSSSSLENSIEQLTIDFVENESKLYLRLRWDTTEISIPIE
;
A
#
# COMPACT_ATOMS: atom_id res chain seq x y z
N LYS A 1 13.60 8.01 7.79
CA LYS A 1 13.78 6.81 8.63
C LYS A 1 14.78 7.02 9.77
N LYS A 2 15.87 7.76 9.54
CA LYS A 2 16.83 8.19 10.57
C LYS A 2 17.34 7.05 11.46
N GLY A 3 17.71 5.93 10.84
CA GLY A 3 18.24 4.78 11.55
C GLY A 3 17.21 3.90 12.25
N ARG A 4 15.93 4.25 12.17
CA ARG A 4 14.88 3.47 12.78
C ARG A 4 14.48 2.28 11.91
N LEU A 5 14.19 1.13 12.53
CA LEU A 5 13.65 -0.02 11.81
C LEU A 5 12.26 0.34 11.27
N ILE A 6 12.05 0.24 9.97
CA ILE A 6 10.77 0.58 9.35
C ILE A 6 9.85 -0.63 9.33
N PHE A 7 10.22 -1.67 8.60
CA PHE A 7 9.42 -2.90 8.51
C PHE A 7 10.07 -4.00 9.32
N GLY A 8 9.30 -4.71 10.13
CA GLY A 8 9.85 -5.77 10.94
C GLY A 8 8.84 -6.33 11.92
N LEU A 9 9.33 -7.12 12.88
CA LEU A 9 8.49 -7.69 13.92
C LEU A 9 8.08 -6.61 14.92
N LYS A 10 6.87 -6.73 15.44
CA LYS A 10 6.38 -5.81 16.47
C LYS A 10 7.28 -5.86 17.72
N SER A 11 7.79 -7.04 18.07
CA SER A 11 8.69 -7.22 19.19
C SER A 11 10.02 -6.48 19.02
N ASP A 12 10.40 -6.14 17.78
CA ASP A 12 11.61 -5.38 17.49
C ASP A 12 11.33 -3.88 17.37
N SER A 13 10.15 -3.44 17.76
CA SER A 13 9.73 -2.03 17.74
C SER A 13 9.78 -1.40 16.33
N ALA A 14 9.48 -2.17 15.31
CA ALA A 14 9.40 -1.65 13.95
C ALA A 14 8.33 -0.57 13.84
N LEU A 15 8.58 0.45 13.04
CA LEU A 15 7.61 1.51 12.82
C LEU A 15 6.36 0.98 12.13
N VAL A 16 6.52 0.05 11.19
CA VAL A 16 5.41 -0.64 10.50
C VAL A 16 5.54 -2.13 10.79
N PRO A 17 4.87 -2.64 11.83
CA PRO A 17 4.98 -4.06 12.18
C PRO A 17 4.36 -4.98 11.13
N PHE A 18 5.01 -6.12 10.90
CA PHE A 18 4.46 -7.13 10.01
C PHE A 18 3.14 -7.70 10.54
N ASN A 19 2.30 -8.13 9.60
CA ASN A 19 1.02 -8.79 9.87
C ASN A 19 0.02 -7.92 10.62
N GLU A 20 0.19 -6.59 10.57
CA GLU A 20 -0.74 -5.65 11.17
C GLU A 20 -1.17 -4.60 10.15
N TYR A 21 -2.37 -4.07 10.34
CA TYR A 21 -2.90 -2.99 9.51
C TYR A 21 -1.94 -1.79 9.55
N TRP A 22 -1.69 -1.24 8.37
CA TRP A 22 -0.94 0.01 8.20
C TRP A 22 -1.70 0.92 7.26
N ARG A 23 -2.00 2.14 7.72
CA ARG A 23 -2.74 3.10 6.90
C ARG A 23 -2.00 3.54 5.65
N THR A 24 -0.74 3.12 5.52
CA THR A 24 0.08 3.38 4.32
C THR A 24 0.29 4.89 4.10
N GLY A 25 0.46 5.59 5.20
CA GLY A 25 0.66 7.04 5.23
C GLY A 25 0.90 7.54 6.63
N ALA A 26 0.76 8.85 6.84
CA ALA A 26 1.08 9.49 8.11
C ALA A 26 -0.16 9.80 8.97
N ASN A 27 -0.94 10.83 8.63
CA ASN A 27 -2.05 11.28 9.47
C ASN A 27 -3.43 10.94 8.91
N PHE A 28 -3.58 11.05 7.60
CA PHE A 28 -4.85 10.77 6.92
C PHE A 28 -4.75 9.45 6.18
N SER A 29 -5.92 8.90 5.81
CA SER A 29 -5.96 7.75 4.94
C SER A 29 -5.28 8.08 3.60
N THR A 30 -4.67 7.08 2.99
CA THR A 30 -4.10 7.22 1.66
C THR A 30 -5.23 7.00 0.65
N ASP A 31 -5.59 8.05 -0.07
CA ASP A 31 -6.68 7.97 -1.03
C ASP A 31 -6.19 7.54 -2.42
N PHE A 32 -6.96 6.68 -3.04
CA PHE A 32 -6.72 6.23 -4.41
C PHE A 32 -7.97 6.48 -5.22
N SER A 33 -7.85 7.26 -6.30
CA SER A 33 -9.00 7.64 -7.10
C SER A 33 -8.81 7.22 -8.54
N VAL A 34 -9.86 6.70 -9.17
CA VAL A 34 -9.87 6.40 -10.60
C VAL A 34 -11.12 6.97 -11.24
N ASN A 35 -10.97 7.51 -12.45
CA ASN A 35 -12.07 8.13 -13.18
C ASN A 35 -12.72 7.21 -14.22
N LYS A 36 -12.28 5.97 -14.27
CA LYS A 36 -12.88 4.93 -15.12
C LYS A 36 -12.65 3.58 -14.46
N ASP A 37 -13.37 2.56 -14.92
CA ASP A 37 -13.18 1.21 -14.43
C ASP A 37 -11.84 0.68 -14.92
N ILE A 38 -11.11 0.02 -14.04
CA ILE A 38 -9.77 -0.52 -14.31
C ILE A 38 -9.64 -1.93 -13.74
N ASN A 39 -8.53 -2.59 -14.04
CA ASN A 39 -8.08 -3.76 -13.31
C ASN A 39 -6.95 -3.35 -12.37
N PHE A 40 -7.13 -3.62 -11.11
CA PHE A 40 -6.18 -3.29 -10.06
C PHE A 40 -5.61 -4.60 -9.51
N GLY A 41 -4.32 -4.85 -9.80
CA GLY A 41 -3.70 -6.10 -9.40
C GLY A 41 -4.38 -7.35 -9.97
N GLY A 42 -5.00 -7.24 -11.13
CA GLY A 42 -5.70 -8.33 -11.77
C GLY A 42 -7.17 -8.46 -11.40
N LYS A 43 -7.69 -7.58 -10.55
CA LYS A 43 -9.12 -7.58 -10.15
C LYS A 43 -9.80 -6.32 -10.64
N GLU A 44 -11.06 -6.46 -11.07
CA GLU A 44 -11.84 -5.32 -11.55
C GLU A 44 -12.11 -4.34 -10.42
N LEU A 45 -11.90 -3.05 -10.72
CA LEU A 45 -12.19 -1.95 -9.81
C LEU A 45 -13.02 -0.91 -10.55
N LYS A 46 -14.16 -0.56 -9.99
CA LYS A 46 -15.03 0.47 -10.55
C LYS A 46 -14.44 1.86 -10.30
N SER A 47 -14.77 2.82 -11.17
CA SER A 47 -14.36 4.20 -10.95
C SER A 47 -14.87 4.70 -9.60
N GLY A 48 -14.10 5.55 -8.94
CA GLY A 48 -14.46 6.09 -7.64
C GLY A 48 -13.25 6.47 -6.82
N LYS A 49 -13.52 6.80 -5.56
CA LYS A 49 -12.49 7.11 -4.57
C LYS A 49 -12.45 6.02 -3.52
N TYR A 50 -11.24 5.63 -3.14
CA TYR A 50 -11.04 4.53 -2.20
C TYR A 50 -9.95 4.89 -1.20
N TRP A 51 -10.01 4.27 -0.03
CA TRP A 51 -8.94 4.28 0.96
C TRP A 51 -8.05 3.07 0.69
N LEU A 52 -6.77 3.29 0.45
CA LEU A 52 -5.79 2.23 0.27
C LEU A 52 -5.11 1.99 1.62
N TYR A 53 -5.14 0.75 2.08
CA TYR A 53 -4.35 0.36 3.25
C TYR A 53 -3.75 -1.02 3.02
N THR A 54 -2.78 -1.39 3.85
CA THR A 54 -2.01 -2.61 3.64
C THR A 54 -1.80 -3.36 4.94
N ILE A 55 -1.48 -4.65 4.79
CA ILE A 55 -0.94 -5.48 5.87
C ILE A 55 0.39 -6.03 5.36
N PRO A 56 1.53 -5.40 5.70
CA PRO A 56 2.84 -5.85 5.25
C PRO A 56 3.28 -7.15 5.93
N ASN A 57 3.94 -8.01 5.17
CA ASN A 57 4.61 -9.20 5.67
C ASN A 57 6.00 -9.29 5.02
N PRO A 58 6.90 -10.18 5.49
CA PRO A 58 8.29 -10.19 5.02
C PRO A 58 8.45 -10.37 3.51
N SER A 59 7.64 -11.20 2.87
CA SER A 59 7.81 -11.50 1.44
C SER A 59 6.61 -11.12 0.58
N SER A 60 5.49 -10.78 1.20
CA SER A 60 4.29 -10.37 0.48
C SER A 60 3.46 -9.41 1.33
N TRP A 61 2.66 -8.60 0.66
CA TRP A 61 1.78 -7.64 1.32
C TRP A 61 0.36 -7.87 0.85
N LYS A 62 -0.58 -7.75 1.76
CA LYS A 62 -1.99 -7.65 1.40
C LYS A 62 -2.33 -6.18 1.20
N VAL A 63 -2.97 -5.87 0.08
CA VAL A 63 -3.37 -4.52 -0.28
C VAL A 63 -4.89 -4.47 -0.40
N PHE A 64 -5.48 -3.51 0.27
CA PHE A 64 -6.94 -3.37 0.35
C PHE A 64 -7.36 -2.01 -0.21
N LEU A 65 -8.50 -1.99 -0.87
CA LEU A 65 -9.21 -0.76 -1.21
C LEU A 65 -10.57 -0.78 -0.52
N ASN A 66 -10.89 0.32 0.14
CA ASN A 66 -12.07 0.44 1.00
C ASN A 66 -12.90 1.64 0.56
N GLU A 67 -14.21 1.54 0.67
CA GLU A 67 -15.11 2.63 0.28
C GLU A 67 -15.03 3.83 1.22
N GLU A 68 -14.56 3.65 2.45
CA GLU A 68 -14.33 4.76 3.36
C GLU A 68 -13.07 5.50 2.93
N HIS A 69 -13.22 6.74 2.51
CA HIS A 69 -12.08 7.57 2.09
C HIS A 69 -12.16 8.93 2.77
N GLY A 70 -11.03 9.64 2.79
CA GLY A 70 -10.97 10.97 3.40
C GLY A 70 -10.97 10.95 4.92
N SER A 71 -10.79 9.79 5.55
CA SER A 71 -10.76 9.65 7.00
C SER A 71 -9.35 9.81 7.54
N PHE A 72 -9.23 10.12 8.85
CA PHE A 72 -7.95 10.05 9.52
C PHE A 72 -7.52 8.60 9.67
N GLY A 73 -6.23 8.33 9.47
CA GLY A 73 -5.68 6.99 9.58
C GLY A 73 -5.52 6.47 11.01
N PHE A 74 -6.12 7.12 12.00
CA PHE A 74 -6.03 6.70 13.40
C PHE A 74 -6.90 5.49 13.70
N PHE A 75 -7.96 5.31 12.93
CA PHE A 75 -8.91 4.23 13.14
C PHE A 75 -8.73 3.17 12.07
N GLU A 76 -8.91 1.91 12.48
CA GLU A 76 -8.93 0.84 11.50
C GLU A 76 -10.13 1.00 10.57
N PRO A 77 -10.00 0.62 9.30
CA PRO A 77 -11.12 0.68 8.37
C PRO A 77 -12.21 -0.32 8.76
N ASP A 78 -13.44 0.02 8.41
CA ASP A 78 -14.54 -0.94 8.49
C ASP A 78 -14.36 -1.94 7.37
N LYS A 79 -13.93 -3.16 7.71
CA LYS A 79 -13.60 -4.19 6.73
C LYS A 79 -14.80 -4.65 5.90
N THR A 80 -16.03 -4.41 6.38
CA THR A 80 -17.22 -4.73 5.59
C THR A 80 -17.36 -3.82 4.38
N LYS A 81 -16.60 -2.72 4.35
CA LYS A 81 -16.58 -1.78 3.23
C LYS A 81 -15.38 -1.97 2.31
N ASP A 82 -14.59 -3.02 2.51
CA ASP A 82 -13.54 -3.38 1.57
C ASP A 82 -14.17 -3.82 0.25
N VAL A 83 -13.73 -3.22 -0.84
CA VAL A 83 -14.22 -3.55 -2.18
C VAL A 83 -13.26 -4.44 -2.93
N LEU A 84 -12.00 -4.52 -2.48
CA LEU A 84 -10.97 -5.27 -3.18
C LEU A 84 -9.84 -5.61 -2.23
N GLU A 85 -9.35 -6.83 -2.35
CA GLU A 85 -8.17 -7.31 -1.63
C GLU A 85 -7.28 -8.07 -2.61
N ILE A 86 -5.99 -7.74 -2.63
CA ILE A 86 -4.99 -8.47 -3.42
C ILE A 86 -3.78 -8.74 -2.56
N GLU A 87 -2.97 -9.71 -2.99
CA GLU A 87 -1.69 -10.00 -2.36
C GLU A 87 -0.60 -9.80 -3.40
N VAL A 88 0.44 -9.03 -3.06
CA VAL A 88 1.56 -8.76 -3.96
C VAL A 88 2.86 -9.13 -3.28
N SER A 89 3.82 -9.63 -4.04
CA SER A 89 5.14 -9.92 -3.52
C SER A 89 5.91 -8.62 -3.32
N SER A 90 6.68 -8.56 -2.24
CA SER A 90 7.61 -7.45 -2.03
C SER A 90 8.98 -7.82 -2.59
N SER A 91 9.74 -6.80 -2.95
CA SER A 91 11.11 -6.97 -3.41
C SER A 91 12.04 -6.06 -2.63
N SER A 92 13.34 -6.41 -2.65
CA SER A 92 14.35 -5.63 -1.96
C SER A 92 15.02 -4.67 -2.94
N LEU A 93 15.30 -3.46 -2.47
CA LEU A 93 15.99 -2.43 -3.24
C LEU A 93 17.47 -2.43 -2.87
N GLU A 94 18.32 -2.13 -3.85
CA GLU A 94 19.75 -2.00 -3.59
C GLU A 94 20.06 -0.78 -2.72
N ASN A 95 19.34 0.31 -2.93
CA ASN A 95 19.53 1.55 -2.19
C ASN A 95 18.31 1.87 -1.36
N SER A 96 18.54 2.31 -0.14
CA SER A 96 17.47 2.68 0.78
C SER A 96 16.77 3.96 0.33
N ILE A 97 15.44 3.96 0.42
CA ILE A 97 14.59 5.12 0.19
C ILE A 97 14.25 5.71 1.57
N GLU A 98 14.71 6.92 1.82
CA GLU A 98 14.61 7.53 3.15
C GLU A 98 13.18 7.88 3.54
N GLN A 99 12.36 8.29 2.57
CA GLN A 99 10.97 8.68 2.80
C GLN A 99 10.03 7.74 2.07
N LEU A 100 8.88 7.43 2.70
CA LEU A 100 7.82 6.68 2.02
C LEU A 100 7.47 7.38 0.71
N THR A 101 7.56 6.64 -0.38
CA THR A 101 7.29 7.15 -1.73
C THR A 101 6.23 6.27 -2.39
N ILE A 102 5.11 6.89 -2.76
CA ILE A 102 4.04 6.22 -3.49
C ILE A 102 3.88 6.97 -4.81
N ASP A 103 4.08 6.27 -5.93
CA ASP A 103 4.02 6.89 -7.26
C ASP A 103 3.48 5.93 -8.30
N PHE A 104 3.22 6.46 -9.49
CA PHE A 104 2.86 5.67 -10.65
C PHE A 104 4.05 5.58 -11.58
N VAL A 105 4.30 4.38 -12.09
CA VAL A 105 5.44 4.12 -12.99
C VAL A 105 4.94 3.34 -14.19
N GLU A 106 5.39 3.77 -15.38
CA GLU A 106 5.14 3.03 -16.61
C GLU A 106 6.40 2.23 -16.95
N ASN A 107 6.21 0.94 -17.21
CA ASN A 107 7.31 0.05 -17.59
C ASN A 107 6.79 -0.90 -18.67
N GLU A 108 7.46 -0.91 -19.82
CA GLU A 108 7.08 -1.75 -20.95
C GLU A 108 5.61 -1.58 -21.35
N SER A 109 5.14 -0.34 -21.37
CA SER A 109 3.78 0.06 -21.71
C SER A 109 2.72 -0.39 -20.70
N LYS A 110 3.16 -0.80 -19.50
CA LYS A 110 2.25 -1.15 -18.40
C LYS A 110 2.39 -0.15 -17.27
N LEU A 111 1.28 0.17 -16.64
CA LEU A 111 1.25 1.11 -15.52
C LEU A 111 1.25 0.34 -14.21
N TYR A 112 2.04 0.83 -13.27
CA TYR A 112 2.12 0.26 -11.91
C TYR A 112 1.94 1.34 -10.87
N LEU A 113 1.21 1.02 -9.82
CA LEU A 113 1.23 1.79 -8.58
C LEU A 113 2.36 1.20 -7.73
N ARG A 114 3.32 2.04 -7.38
CA ARG A 114 4.53 1.58 -6.71
C ARG A 114 4.65 2.26 -5.34
N LEU A 115 4.99 1.46 -4.32
CA LEU A 115 5.27 1.94 -2.99
C LEU A 115 6.69 1.50 -2.60
N ARG A 116 7.50 2.47 -2.17
CA ARG A 116 8.88 2.20 -1.74
C ARG A 116 9.19 2.93 -0.45
N TRP A 117 9.82 2.23 0.46
CA TRP A 117 10.35 2.81 1.68
C TRP A 117 11.43 1.89 2.23
N ASP A 118 12.50 2.48 2.80
CA ASP A 118 13.65 1.72 3.25
C ASP A 118 14.17 0.88 2.07
N THR A 119 14.37 -0.40 2.22
CA THR A 119 14.81 -1.27 1.13
C THR A 119 13.68 -2.14 0.59
N THR A 120 12.44 -1.75 0.82
CA THR A 120 11.26 -2.53 0.43
C THR A 120 10.48 -1.84 -0.68
N GLU A 121 10.05 -2.61 -1.67
CA GLU A 121 9.20 -2.14 -2.77
C GLU A 121 8.07 -3.12 -3.03
N ILE A 122 6.87 -2.57 -3.26
CA ILE A 122 5.78 -3.32 -3.89
C ILE A 122 5.33 -2.58 -5.14
N SER A 123 4.87 -3.33 -6.14
CA SER A 123 4.34 -2.80 -7.39
C SER A 123 3.03 -3.51 -7.71
N ILE A 124 2.01 -2.72 -8.02
CA ILE A 124 0.66 -3.22 -8.30
C ILE A 124 0.33 -2.86 -9.74
N PRO A 125 0.13 -3.85 -10.63
CA PRO A 125 -0.22 -3.56 -12.01
C PRO A 125 -1.62 -2.96 -12.12
N ILE A 126 -1.76 -1.96 -13.00
CA ILE A 126 -3.02 -1.28 -13.27
C ILE A 126 -3.28 -1.35 -14.77
N GLU A 127 -4.43 -1.88 -15.14
CA GLU A 127 -4.81 -2.03 -16.56
C GLU A 127 -6.16 -1.40 -16.87
#